data_4e92b302546a719b9635dcab1f9b82a0
#
_entry.id   4e92b302546a719b9635dcab1f9b82a0
#
_cell.length_a   1.000
_cell.length_b   1.000
_cell.length_c   1.000
_cell.angle_alpha   90.00
_cell.angle_beta   90.00
_cell.angle_gamma   90.00
#
_symmetry.space_group_name_H-M   'P 1'
#
loop_
_entity.id
_entity.type
_entity.pdbx_description
1 polymer ?
#
loop_
_entity_poly.entity_id
_entity_poly.type
_entity_poly.pdbx_seq_one_letter_code
_entity_poly.pdbx_strand_id
1 'polypeptide(L)'
;MAPQAKNSDQTLIGLFLDMLSAERGGAKNTLAAYARDLADFSTELGSRRRTIAQAATEDLRAYLGSLSRRSFAPASVARRLSAIRQLYRFLYAEGHRTDDPSAVIEGPKRGRTLPKVLSISEVDRLLAQARVDMDKADQQAPGRLRAARLACLIEVLYATGLRVSELVALPASAAERNARMLIVRGKGNKERLVPLNEAAKTAMREYLALLSEAGRHQKTKWLFPSFGEAGHLTRQHFARELKTLAGAAGLRSAQVSP
;
A
#
# COMPACT_ATOMS: atom_id res chain seq x y z
N MET A 1 8.21 47.84 -5.07
CA MET A 1 7.84 46.46 -5.42
C MET A 1 9.11 45.66 -5.58
N ALA A 2 9.42 44.79 -4.61
CA ALA A 2 10.57 43.88 -4.72
C ALA A 2 10.26 42.83 -5.79
N PRO A 3 11.23 42.42 -6.64
CA PRO A 3 11.03 41.35 -7.60
C PRO A 3 10.78 40.06 -6.82
N GLN A 4 9.56 39.48 -6.93
CA GLN A 4 9.28 38.13 -6.44
C GLN A 4 10.28 37.18 -7.10
N ALA A 5 11.19 36.61 -6.30
CA ALA A 5 12.05 35.56 -6.74
C ALA A 5 11.17 34.50 -7.42
N LYS A 6 11.42 34.18 -8.68
CA LYS A 6 10.72 33.13 -9.43
C LYS A 6 10.97 31.83 -8.69
N ASN A 7 10.06 31.42 -7.79
CA ASN A 7 10.17 30.16 -7.10
C ASN A 7 10.21 29.03 -8.15
N SER A 8 11.24 28.21 -8.12
CA SER A 8 11.32 27.06 -9.01
C SER A 8 10.14 26.10 -8.74
N ASP A 9 9.75 25.31 -9.74
CA ASP A 9 8.71 24.29 -9.56
C ASP A 9 9.01 23.36 -8.38
N GLN A 10 10.27 23.00 -8.18
CA GLN A 10 10.72 22.22 -7.02
C GLN A 10 10.43 22.92 -5.70
N THR A 11 10.68 24.22 -5.62
CA THR A 11 10.39 25.01 -4.41
C THR A 11 8.90 25.04 -4.12
N LEU A 12 8.04 25.29 -5.13
CA LEU A 12 6.58 25.29 -4.97
C LEU A 12 6.02 23.93 -4.55
N ILE A 13 6.54 22.84 -5.13
CA ILE A 13 6.19 21.47 -4.74
C ILE A 13 6.63 21.20 -3.30
N GLY A 14 7.84 21.61 -2.92
CA GLY A 14 8.36 21.46 -1.56
C GLY A 14 7.46 22.14 -0.52
N LEU A 15 7.16 23.43 -0.71
CA LEU A 15 6.27 24.21 0.19
C LEU A 15 4.89 23.53 0.35
N PHE A 16 4.31 23.06 -0.75
CA PHE A 16 3.04 22.32 -0.72
C PHE A 16 3.13 21.03 0.08
N LEU A 17 4.18 20.24 -0.10
CA LEU A 17 4.36 18.98 0.61
C LEU A 17 4.63 19.19 2.11
N ASP A 18 5.37 20.25 2.45
CA ASP A 18 5.64 20.64 3.84
C ASP A 18 4.34 21.09 4.54
N MET A 19 3.51 21.89 3.88
CA MET A 19 2.18 22.23 4.39
C MET A 19 1.32 21.00 4.62
N LEU A 20 1.25 20.05 3.64
CA LEU A 20 0.48 18.83 3.79
C LEU A 20 0.99 17.95 4.95
N SER A 21 2.29 17.95 5.20
CA SER A 21 2.91 17.22 6.30
C SER A 21 2.56 17.85 7.65
N ALA A 22 2.72 19.17 7.76
CA ALA A 22 2.56 19.92 9.01
C ALA A 22 1.09 20.08 9.42
N GLU A 23 0.23 20.54 8.51
CA GLU A 23 -1.15 20.92 8.86
C GLU A 23 -2.15 19.75 8.76
N ARG A 24 -1.94 18.82 7.83
CA ARG A 24 -2.89 17.75 7.54
C ARG A 24 -2.42 16.36 7.97
N GLY A 25 -1.25 16.27 8.62
CA GLY A 25 -0.70 14.97 9.04
C GLY A 25 -0.58 13.99 7.88
N GLY A 26 -0.17 14.46 6.71
CA GLY A 26 -0.14 13.68 5.47
C GLY A 26 0.65 12.39 5.65
N ALA A 27 0.02 11.24 5.40
CA ALA A 27 0.71 9.96 5.52
C ALA A 27 1.92 9.91 4.58
N LYS A 28 3.07 9.38 5.05
CA LYS A 28 4.33 9.28 4.27
C LYS A 28 4.12 8.80 2.83
N ASN A 29 3.27 7.77 2.64
CA ASN A 29 2.98 7.23 1.31
C ASN A 29 2.20 8.21 0.42
N THR A 30 1.33 9.05 1.00
CA THR A 30 0.60 10.08 0.25
C THR A 30 1.55 11.18 -0.20
N LEU A 31 2.40 11.67 0.70
CA LEU A 31 3.41 12.67 0.39
C LEU A 31 4.37 12.18 -0.71
N ALA A 32 4.90 10.96 -0.56
CA ALA A 32 5.78 10.35 -1.58
C ALA A 32 5.08 10.11 -2.93
N ALA A 33 3.77 9.80 -2.93
CA ALA A 33 3.00 9.66 -4.17
C ALA A 33 2.78 11.02 -4.83
N TYR A 34 2.41 12.05 -4.07
CA TYR A 34 2.20 13.40 -4.57
C TYR A 34 3.51 14.02 -5.08
N ALA A 35 4.61 13.84 -4.35
CA ALA A 35 5.93 14.30 -4.81
C ALA A 35 6.27 13.75 -6.20
N ARG A 36 6.11 12.43 -6.41
CA ARG A 36 6.37 11.81 -7.72
C ARG A 36 5.40 12.28 -8.81
N ASP A 37 4.11 12.44 -8.48
CA ASP A 37 3.11 12.89 -9.43
C ASP A 37 3.34 14.33 -9.90
N LEU A 38 3.70 15.21 -8.96
CA LEU A 38 3.96 16.62 -9.23
C LEU A 38 5.31 16.82 -9.94
N ALA A 39 6.31 15.99 -9.65
CA ALA A 39 7.58 16.00 -10.39
C ALA A 39 7.38 15.59 -11.86
N ASP A 40 6.58 14.53 -12.14
CA ASP A 40 6.22 14.13 -13.51
C ASP A 40 5.44 15.24 -14.23
N PHE A 41 4.53 15.93 -13.53
CA PHE A 41 3.79 17.07 -14.08
C PHE A 41 4.71 18.24 -14.43
N SER A 42 5.60 18.65 -13.51
CA SER A 42 6.58 19.71 -13.75
C SER A 42 7.50 19.38 -14.93
N THR A 43 7.95 18.12 -15.06
CA THR A 43 8.77 17.65 -16.20
C THR A 43 8.02 17.81 -17.52
N GLU A 44 6.74 17.41 -17.57
CA GLU A 44 5.91 17.55 -18.79
C GLU A 44 5.67 19.05 -19.14
N LEU A 45 5.46 19.91 -18.14
CA LEU A 45 5.37 21.36 -18.36
C LEU A 45 6.69 21.92 -18.92
N GLY A 46 7.82 21.51 -18.35
CA GLY A 46 9.15 21.91 -18.82
C GLY A 46 9.41 21.57 -20.29
N SER A 47 8.94 20.41 -20.78
CA SER A 47 9.02 20.04 -22.18
C SER A 47 8.28 21.02 -23.11
N ARG A 48 7.31 21.76 -22.56
CA ARG A 48 6.51 22.79 -23.23
C ARG A 48 6.99 24.21 -22.92
N ARG A 49 8.15 24.34 -22.25
CA ARG A 49 8.69 25.63 -21.79
C ARG A 49 7.74 26.37 -20.85
N ARG A 50 6.99 25.64 -20.04
CA ARG A 50 6.08 26.17 -19.02
C ARG A 50 6.55 25.75 -17.63
N THR A 51 6.17 26.53 -16.64
CA THR A 51 6.37 26.24 -15.22
C THR A 51 5.02 26.07 -14.52
N ILE A 52 5.00 25.48 -13.33
CA ILE A 52 3.79 25.38 -12.48
C ILE A 52 3.16 26.75 -12.25
N ALA A 53 3.99 27.76 -12.03
CA ALA A 53 3.50 29.14 -11.83
C ALA A 53 2.84 29.75 -13.07
N GLN A 54 3.19 29.29 -14.28
CA GLN A 54 2.71 29.85 -15.57
C GLN A 54 1.69 28.96 -16.26
N ALA A 55 1.50 27.71 -15.82
CA ALA A 55 0.63 26.78 -16.49
C ALA A 55 -0.83 27.25 -16.51
N ALA A 56 -1.46 27.12 -17.66
CA ALA A 56 -2.87 27.40 -17.90
C ALA A 56 -3.69 26.09 -17.88
N THR A 57 -5.01 26.22 -17.92
CA THR A 57 -5.94 25.06 -17.96
C THR A 57 -5.64 24.12 -19.13
N GLU A 58 -5.24 24.67 -20.28
CA GLU A 58 -4.88 23.91 -21.48
C GLU A 58 -3.64 23.04 -21.28
N ASP A 59 -2.66 23.52 -20.52
CA ASP A 59 -1.45 22.75 -20.17
C ASP A 59 -1.81 21.54 -19.30
N LEU A 60 -2.72 21.73 -18.35
CA LEU A 60 -3.21 20.64 -17.49
C LEU A 60 -4.02 19.60 -18.32
N ARG A 61 -4.89 20.06 -19.21
CA ARG A 61 -5.62 19.17 -20.14
C ARG A 61 -4.66 18.37 -21.02
N ALA A 62 -3.65 19.02 -21.55
CA ALA A 62 -2.63 18.40 -22.37
C ALA A 62 -1.81 17.36 -21.59
N TYR A 63 -1.47 17.64 -20.32
CA TYR A 63 -0.85 16.66 -19.43
C TYR A 63 -1.74 15.44 -19.19
N LEU A 64 -3.02 15.64 -18.86
CA LEU A 64 -3.96 14.53 -18.67
C LEU A 64 -4.11 13.69 -19.95
N GLY A 65 -4.15 14.33 -21.11
CA GLY A 65 -4.13 13.64 -22.41
C GLY A 65 -2.83 12.83 -22.63
N SER A 66 -1.68 13.34 -22.18
CA SER A 66 -0.41 12.61 -22.26
C SER A 66 -0.42 11.36 -21.38
N LEU A 67 -1.01 11.42 -20.18
CA LEU A 67 -1.17 10.25 -19.31
C LEU A 67 -2.01 9.14 -19.97
N SER A 68 -3.05 9.49 -20.70
CA SER A 68 -3.86 8.54 -21.46
C SER A 68 -3.06 7.87 -22.57
N ARG A 69 -2.28 8.64 -23.34
CA ARG A 69 -1.37 8.09 -24.36
C ARG A 69 -0.29 7.20 -23.78
N ARG A 70 0.18 7.50 -22.56
CA ARG A 70 1.14 6.69 -21.79
C ARG A 70 0.48 5.48 -21.11
N SER A 71 -0.79 5.20 -21.40
CA SER A 71 -1.57 4.05 -20.89
C SER A 71 -1.70 3.99 -19.36
N PHE A 72 -1.75 5.14 -18.69
CA PHE A 72 -2.01 5.17 -17.26
C PHE A 72 -3.44 4.74 -16.93
N ALA A 73 -3.60 3.90 -15.91
CA ALA A 73 -4.92 3.50 -15.44
C ALA A 73 -5.74 4.71 -14.96
N PRO A 74 -7.08 4.73 -15.18
CA PRO A 74 -7.95 5.86 -14.78
C PRO A 74 -7.82 6.26 -13.31
N ALA A 75 -7.60 5.29 -12.40
CA ALA A 75 -7.37 5.56 -10.99
C ALA A 75 -6.06 6.34 -10.74
N SER A 76 -5.00 6.05 -11.51
CA SER A 76 -3.73 6.76 -11.44
C SER A 76 -3.86 8.18 -11.97
N VAL A 77 -4.59 8.38 -13.07
CA VAL A 77 -4.88 9.71 -13.63
C VAL A 77 -5.69 10.54 -12.62
N ALA A 78 -6.72 9.95 -12.00
CA ALA A 78 -7.53 10.62 -10.99
C ALA A 78 -6.70 11.05 -9.77
N ARG A 79 -5.76 10.21 -9.30
CA ARG A 79 -4.87 10.57 -8.19
C ARG A 79 -3.94 11.73 -8.56
N ARG A 80 -3.32 11.68 -9.75
CA ARG A 80 -2.45 12.76 -10.26
C ARG A 80 -3.20 14.09 -10.37
N LEU A 81 -4.42 14.05 -10.92
CA LEU A 81 -5.27 15.24 -10.97
C LEU A 81 -5.62 15.76 -9.56
N SER A 82 -5.85 14.85 -8.60
CA SER A 82 -6.08 15.26 -7.20
C SER A 82 -4.86 15.97 -6.59
N ALA A 83 -3.64 15.48 -6.85
CA ALA A 83 -2.41 16.13 -6.40
C ALA A 83 -2.25 17.53 -7.01
N ILE A 84 -2.47 17.65 -8.34
CA ILE A 84 -2.41 18.92 -9.06
C ILE A 84 -3.44 19.93 -8.53
N ARG A 85 -4.69 19.50 -8.32
CA ARG A 85 -5.73 20.37 -7.75
C ARG A 85 -5.39 20.87 -6.35
N GLN A 86 -4.84 20.00 -5.51
CA GLN A 86 -4.44 20.41 -4.16
C GLN A 86 -3.25 21.37 -4.19
N LEU A 87 -2.29 21.16 -5.11
CA LEU A 87 -1.18 22.10 -5.32
C LEU A 87 -1.71 23.47 -5.75
N TYR A 88 -2.57 23.57 -6.78
CA TYR A 88 -3.05 24.88 -7.26
C TYR A 88 -3.93 25.59 -6.25
N ARG A 89 -4.76 24.86 -5.48
CA ARG A 89 -5.50 25.44 -4.36
C ARG A 89 -4.56 26.02 -3.30
N PHE A 90 -3.49 25.33 -2.97
CA PHE A 90 -2.46 25.83 -2.07
C PHE A 90 -1.78 27.09 -2.65
N LEU A 91 -1.34 27.06 -3.90
CA LEU A 91 -0.69 28.20 -4.55
C LEU A 91 -1.60 29.44 -4.61
N TYR A 92 -2.89 29.23 -4.83
CA TYR A 92 -3.90 30.32 -4.81
C TYR A 92 -4.10 30.85 -3.40
N ALA A 93 -4.26 29.97 -2.41
CA ALA A 93 -4.49 30.36 -1.01
C ALA A 93 -3.31 31.14 -0.41
N GLU A 94 -2.07 30.72 -0.74
CA GLU A 94 -0.84 31.37 -0.26
C GLU A 94 -0.39 32.57 -1.12
N GLY A 95 -1.20 32.96 -2.11
CA GLY A 95 -0.89 34.12 -2.96
C GLY A 95 0.27 33.94 -3.94
N HIS A 96 0.73 32.71 -4.14
CA HIS A 96 1.72 32.38 -5.18
C HIS A 96 1.14 32.45 -6.59
N ARG A 97 -0.19 32.34 -6.71
CA ARG A 97 -0.96 32.58 -7.93
C ARG A 97 -2.25 33.36 -7.63
N THR A 98 -2.76 34.05 -8.64
CA THR A 98 -4.03 34.79 -8.57
C THR A 98 -5.22 33.98 -9.11
N ASP A 99 -4.98 32.77 -9.63
CA ASP A 99 -5.98 31.88 -10.24
C ASP A 99 -5.72 30.41 -9.90
N ASP A 100 -6.73 29.55 -10.10
CA ASP A 100 -6.61 28.10 -10.04
C ASP A 100 -6.96 27.49 -11.41
N PRO A 101 -5.96 27.16 -12.25
CA PRO A 101 -6.20 26.61 -13.59
C PRO A 101 -6.79 25.18 -13.55
N SER A 102 -6.83 24.53 -12.40
CA SER A 102 -7.38 23.19 -12.23
C SER A 102 -8.88 23.18 -11.89
N ALA A 103 -9.47 24.33 -11.56
CA ALA A 103 -10.83 24.43 -11.04
C ALA A 103 -11.90 23.88 -12.00
N VAL A 104 -11.73 24.12 -13.31
CA VAL A 104 -12.67 23.73 -14.37
C VAL A 104 -12.35 22.39 -15.03
N ILE A 105 -11.36 21.65 -14.55
CA ILE A 105 -10.96 20.37 -15.15
C ILE A 105 -11.83 19.26 -14.57
N GLU A 106 -12.47 18.49 -15.42
CA GLU A 106 -13.17 17.27 -14.99
C GLU A 106 -12.21 16.09 -14.83
N GLY A 107 -12.46 15.27 -13.82
CA GLY A 107 -11.68 14.05 -13.61
C GLY A 107 -12.12 12.92 -14.55
N PRO A 108 -11.27 11.90 -14.76
CA PRO A 108 -11.67 10.74 -15.55
C PRO A 108 -12.89 10.06 -14.91
N LYS A 109 -13.86 9.66 -15.74
CA LYS A 109 -15.01 8.88 -15.28
C LYS A 109 -14.50 7.56 -14.69
N ARG A 110 -14.77 7.34 -13.41
CA ARG A 110 -14.43 6.07 -12.75
C ARG A 110 -15.52 5.06 -13.08
N GLY A 111 -15.19 4.05 -13.84
CA GLY A 111 -16.05 2.86 -13.94
C GLY A 111 -16.17 2.21 -12.56
N ARG A 112 -17.37 1.86 -12.12
CA ARG A 112 -17.57 1.02 -10.94
C ARG A 112 -17.23 -0.42 -11.32
N THR A 113 -16.00 -0.84 -11.06
CA THR A 113 -15.65 -2.26 -11.08
C THR A 113 -16.17 -2.91 -9.79
N LEU A 114 -16.96 -3.98 -9.95
CA LEU A 114 -17.36 -4.79 -8.80
C LEU A 114 -16.10 -5.37 -8.13
N PRO A 115 -16.03 -5.34 -6.80
CA PRO A 115 -14.93 -5.98 -6.09
C PRO A 115 -14.87 -7.47 -6.48
N LYS A 116 -13.67 -7.96 -6.76
CA LYS A 116 -13.43 -9.40 -6.94
C LYS A 116 -13.37 -10.01 -5.56
N VAL A 117 -14.43 -10.70 -5.16
CA VAL A 117 -14.51 -11.41 -3.88
C VAL A 117 -14.38 -12.91 -4.12
N LEU A 118 -13.70 -13.59 -3.21
CA LEU A 118 -13.69 -15.06 -3.16
C LEU A 118 -14.95 -15.53 -2.45
N SER A 119 -15.54 -16.62 -2.94
CA SER A 119 -16.58 -17.35 -2.21
C SER A 119 -15.97 -18.07 -1.01
N ILE A 120 -16.81 -18.46 -0.05
CA ILE A 120 -16.37 -19.23 1.12
C ILE A 120 -15.64 -20.52 0.67
N SER A 121 -16.20 -21.24 -0.31
CA SER A 121 -15.59 -22.47 -0.83
C SER A 121 -14.23 -22.24 -1.51
N GLU A 122 -14.01 -21.07 -2.11
CA GLU A 122 -12.72 -20.69 -2.68
C GLU A 122 -11.69 -20.36 -1.59
N VAL A 123 -12.12 -19.73 -0.51
CA VAL A 123 -11.27 -19.47 0.67
C VAL A 123 -10.90 -20.80 1.34
N ASP A 124 -11.88 -21.71 1.53
CA ASP A 124 -11.62 -23.03 2.12
C ASP A 124 -10.61 -23.84 1.31
N ARG A 125 -10.70 -23.80 -0.03
CA ARG A 125 -9.69 -24.42 -0.92
C ARG A 125 -8.30 -23.81 -0.74
N LEU A 126 -8.23 -22.49 -0.58
CA LEU A 126 -6.97 -21.78 -0.38
C LEU A 126 -6.32 -22.18 0.95
N LEU A 127 -7.11 -22.24 2.03
CA LEU A 127 -6.66 -22.67 3.35
C LEU A 127 -6.23 -24.14 3.36
N ALA A 128 -7.03 -25.02 2.74
CA ALA A 128 -6.72 -26.44 2.61
C ALA A 128 -5.41 -26.66 1.82
N GLN A 129 -5.22 -25.96 0.70
CA GLN A 129 -4.00 -26.06 -0.09
C GLN A 129 -2.76 -25.59 0.71
N ALA A 130 -2.88 -24.52 1.50
CA ALA A 130 -1.78 -24.05 2.34
C ALA A 130 -1.36 -25.10 3.39
N ARG A 131 -2.31 -25.85 3.95
CA ARG A 131 -2.04 -26.97 4.87
C ARG A 131 -1.38 -28.15 4.16
N VAL A 132 -1.90 -28.54 3.01
CA VAL A 132 -1.30 -29.59 2.18
C VAL A 132 0.15 -29.25 1.81
N ASP A 133 0.42 -28.01 1.44
CA ASP A 133 1.78 -27.58 1.12
C ASP A 133 2.70 -27.60 2.35
N MET A 134 2.16 -27.34 3.54
CA MET A 134 2.91 -27.44 4.80
C MET A 134 3.24 -28.90 5.15
N ASP A 135 2.30 -29.83 4.94
CA ASP A 135 2.48 -31.27 5.23
C ASP A 135 3.42 -31.95 4.22
N LYS A 136 3.39 -31.52 2.96
CA LYS A 136 4.27 -32.00 1.89
C LYS A 136 5.65 -31.37 1.88
N ALA A 137 5.82 -30.24 2.56
CA ALA A 137 7.10 -29.56 2.60
C ALA A 137 8.13 -30.49 3.22
N ASP A 138 9.26 -30.66 2.52
CA ASP A 138 10.41 -31.44 2.99
C ASP A 138 10.70 -31.06 4.45
N GLN A 139 10.86 -32.10 5.29
CA GLN A 139 11.12 -31.95 6.74
C GLN A 139 12.37 -31.09 7.02
N GLN A 140 13.17 -30.81 6.00
CA GLN A 140 14.29 -29.88 6.10
C GLN A 140 13.84 -28.42 6.31
N ALA A 141 14.37 -27.83 7.34
CA ALA A 141 13.93 -26.58 7.98
C ALA A 141 13.48 -25.41 7.07
N PRO A 142 14.11 -25.04 5.93
CA PRO A 142 13.70 -23.84 5.19
C PRO A 142 12.37 -23.96 4.43
N GLY A 143 12.03 -25.14 3.93
CA GLY A 143 10.80 -25.39 3.17
C GLY A 143 9.57 -25.38 4.07
N ARG A 144 9.63 -26.16 5.15
CA ARG A 144 8.56 -26.28 6.15
C ARG A 144 8.23 -24.95 6.83
N LEU A 145 9.28 -24.21 7.24
CA LEU A 145 9.09 -22.89 7.86
C LEU A 145 8.42 -21.90 6.90
N ARG A 146 8.74 -21.96 5.59
CA ARG A 146 8.15 -21.07 4.59
C ARG A 146 6.68 -21.42 4.34
N ALA A 147 6.34 -22.70 4.24
CA ALA A 147 4.97 -23.17 4.07
C ALA A 147 4.11 -22.83 5.31
N ALA A 148 4.62 -23.08 6.52
CA ALA A 148 3.95 -22.75 7.77
C ALA A 148 3.74 -21.22 7.92
N ARG A 149 4.70 -20.40 7.49
CA ARG A 149 4.54 -18.95 7.45
C ARG A 149 3.36 -18.54 6.55
N LEU A 150 3.27 -19.12 5.35
CA LEU A 150 2.20 -18.79 4.40
C LEU A 150 0.84 -19.23 4.93
N ALA A 151 0.74 -20.44 5.49
CA ALA A 151 -0.49 -20.92 6.13
C ALA A 151 -0.93 -20.01 7.28
N CYS A 152 0.00 -19.63 8.16
CA CYS A 152 -0.27 -18.70 9.25
C CYS A 152 -0.75 -17.32 8.74
N LEU A 153 -0.09 -16.76 7.72
CA LEU A 153 -0.49 -15.47 7.13
C LEU A 153 -1.93 -15.49 6.62
N ILE A 154 -2.34 -16.56 5.95
CA ILE A 154 -3.68 -16.67 5.35
C ILE A 154 -4.74 -16.92 6.43
N GLU A 155 -4.49 -17.79 7.39
CA GLU A 155 -5.39 -18.04 8.52
C GLU A 155 -5.63 -16.75 9.33
N VAL A 156 -4.57 -16.02 9.66
CA VAL A 156 -4.69 -14.76 10.40
C VAL A 156 -5.39 -13.69 9.56
N LEU A 157 -5.08 -13.59 8.26
CA LEU A 157 -5.74 -12.64 7.36
C LEU A 157 -7.25 -12.89 7.28
N TYR A 158 -7.64 -14.16 7.09
CA TYR A 158 -9.04 -14.56 6.99
C TYR A 158 -9.80 -14.35 8.31
N ALA A 159 -9.21 -14.74 9.43
CA ALA A 159 -9.82 -14.58 10.75
C ALA A 159 -10.04 -13.12 11.16
N THR A 160 -9.15 -12.22 10.72
CA THR A 160 -9.05 -10.88 11.29
C THR A 160 -9.43 -9.75 10.32
N GLY A 161 -9.39 -10.00 9.01
CA GLY A 161 -9.57 -8.95 8.01
C GLY A 161 -8.54 -7.81 8.10
N LEU A 162 -7.33 -8.09 8.60
CA LEU A 162 -6.24 -7.12 8.69
C LEU A 162 -5.85 -6.60 7.31
N ARG A 163 -5.45 -5.32 7.24
CA ARG A 163 -4.74 -4.84 6.04
C ARG A 163 -3.40 -5.58 5.92
N VAL A 164 -2.98 -5.86 4.70
CA VAL A 164 -1.71 -6.59 4.47
C VAL A 164 -0.53 -5.94 5.18
N SER A 165 -0.47 -4.61 5.21
CA SER A 165 0.59 -3.89 5.92
C SER A 165 0.55 -4.09 7.44
N GLU A 166 -0.62 -4.28 8.01
CA GLU A 166 -0.82 -4.57 9.43
C GLU A 166 -0.44 -6.03 9.73
N LEU A 167 -0.88 -6.95 8.87
CA LEU A 167 -0.59 -8.37 8.99
C LEU A 167 0.91 -8.67 8.96
N VAL A 168 1.64 -8.19 7.95
CA VAL A 168 3.08 -8.48 7.80
C VAL A 168 3.93 -7.81 8.87
N ALA A 169 3.41 -6.76 9.51
CA ALA A 169 4.06 -6.02 10.59
C ALA A 169 3.53 -6.41 11.98
N LEU A 170 2.91 -7.59 12.14
CA LEU A 170 2.52 -8.09 13.45
C LEU A 170 3.77 -8.34 14.32
N PRO A 171 3.75 -7.91 15.59
CA PRO A 171 4.84 -8.21 16.51
C PRO A 171 4.83 -9.70 16.89
N ALA A 172 5.98 -10.27 17.23
CA ALA A 172 6.10 -11.65 17.70
C ALA A 172 5.21 -11.93 18.92
N SER A 173 5.10 -10.96 19.82
CA SER A 173 4.23 -11.03 21.00
C SER A 173 2.74 -11.24 20.70
N ALA A 174 2.30 -11.03 19.45
CA ALA A 174 0.93 -11.32 19.03
C ALA A 174 0.63 -12.82 19.07
N ALA A 175 1.64 -13.68 18.85
CA ALA A 175 1.50 -15.14 18.91
C ALA A 175 1.80 -15.73 20.30
N GLU A 176 2.60 -15.04 21.12
CA GLU A 176 2.98 -15.49 22.46
C GLU A 176 1.84 -15.35 23.48
N ARG A 177 1.01 -14.34 23.31
CA ARG A 177 -0.13 -14.10 24.17
C ARG A 177 -1.29 -14.98 23.72
N ASN A 178 -1.80 -15.82 24.61
CA ASN A 178 -3.05 -16.57 24.35
C ASN A 178 -4.27 -15.61 24.39
N ALA A 179 -4.16 -14.50 23.69
CA ALA A 179 -5.14 -13.45 23.67
C ALA A 179 -6.26 -13.79 22.68
N ARG A 180 -7.51 -13.51 23.08
CA ARG A 180 -8.67 -13.62 22.18
C ARG A 180 -8.75 -12.46 21.18
N MET A 181 -7.96 -11.41 21.40
CA MET A 181 -8.01 -10.16 20.65
C MET A 181 -6.59 -9.69 20.33
N LEU A 182 -6.40 -9.15 19.14
CA LEU A 182 -5.19 -8.43 18.74
C LEU A 182 -5.44 -6.92 18.81
N ILE A 183 -4.46 -6.18 19.33
CA ILE A 183 -4.42 -4.72 19.21
C ILE A 183 -3.68 -4.41 17.90
N VAL A 184 -4.35 -3.73 16.98
CA VAL A 184 -3.81 -3.38 15.68
C VAL A 184 -3.82 -1.87 15.50
N ARG A 185 -2.68 -1.30 15.11
CA ARG A 185 -2.55 0.12 14.77
C ARG A 185 -2.80 0.34 13.29
N GLY A 186 -3.85 1.10 13.00
CA GLY A 186 -4.25 1.42 11.63
C GLY A 186 -3.78 2.79 11.15
N LYS A 187 -4.41 3.27 10.08
CA LYS A 187 -4.15 4.61 9.51
C LYS A 187 -4.38 5.71 10.57
N GLY A 188 -3.43 6.65 10.67
CA GLY A 188 -3.49 7.73 11.66
C GLY A 188 -3.18 7.28 13.09
N ASN A 189 -2.43 6.18 13.26
CA ASN A 189 -2.04 5.61 14.57
C ASN A 189 -3.23 5.22 15.46
N LYS A 190 -4.43 5.05 14.87
CA LYS A 190 -5.62 4.61 15.61
C LYS A 190 -5.52 3.12 15.90
N GLU A 191 -5.70 2.76 17.16
CA GLU A 191 -5.73 1.36 17.60
C GLU A 191 -7.16 0.80 17.49
N ARG A 192 -7.25 -0.49 17.13
CA ARG A 192 -8.48 -1.25 17.18
C ARG A 192 -8.22 -2.66 17.68
N LEU A 193 -9.20 -3.23 18.36
CA LEU A 193 -9.22 -4.63 18.77
C LEU A 193 -9.80 -5.47 17.62
N VAL A 194 -9.16 -6.59 17.34
CA VAL A 194 -9.57 -7.54 16.29
C VAL A 194 -9.61 -8.92 16.92
N PRO A 195 -10.72 -9.68 16.81
CA PRO A 195 -10.82 -11.01 17.38
C PRO A 195 -9.92 -12.02 16.62
N LEU A 196 -9.40 -12.99 17.35
CA LEU A 196 -8.70 -14.17 16.83
C LEU A 196 -9.56 -15.42 17.08
N ASN A 197 -9.76 -16.23 16.03
CA ASN A 197 -10.33 -17.56 16.16
C ASN A 197 -9.25 -18.59 16.55
N GLU A 198 -9.66 -19.80 16.91
CA GLU A 198 -8.73 -20.85 17.35
C GLU A 198 -7.82 -21.34 16.21
N ALA A 199 -8.32 -21.37 14.96
CA ALA A 199 -7.50 -21.76 13.80
C ALA A 199 -6.30 -20.82 13.60
N ALA A 200 -6.54 -19.51 13.64
CA ALA A 200 -5.47 -18.51 13.53
C ALA A 200 -4.47 -18.62 14.69
N LYS A 201 -4.95 -18.81 15.93
CA LYS A 201 -4.06 -19.01 17.10
C LYS A 201 -3.19 -20.24 16.95
N THR A 202 -3.77 -21.35 16.47
CA THR A 202 -3.04 -22.60 16.26
C THR A 202 -1.98 -22.40 15.19
N ALA A 203 -2.33 -21.83 14.05
CA ALA A 203 -1.39 -21.53 12.97
C ALA A 203 -0.24 -20.60 13.43
N MET A 204 -0.55 -19.59 14.27
CA MET A 204 0.47 -18.72 14.85
C MET A 204 1.42 -19.46 15.77
N ARG A 205 0.91 -20.35 16.62
CA ARG A 205 1.74 -21.17 17.55
C ARG A 205 2.63 -22.17 16.81
N GLU A 206 2.08 -22.89 15.82
CA GLU A 206 2.83 -23.82 14.98
C GLU A 206 3.96 -23.11 14.23
N TYR A 207 3.65 -21.98 13.60
CA TYR A 207 4.67 -21.21 12.91
C TYR A 207 5.76 -20.68 13.88
N LEU A 208 5.36 -20.20 15.06
CA LEU A 208 6.29 -19.67 16.06
C LEU A 208 7.23 -20.77 16.59
N ALA A 209 6.72 -21.99 16.79
CA ALA A 209 7.53 -23.14 17.17
C ALA A 209 8.63 -23.44 16.13
N LEU A 210 8.23 -23.53 14.84
CA LEU A 210 9.17 -23.72 13.73
C LEU A 210 10.17 -22.58 13.58
N LEU A 211 9.74 -21.34 13.83
CA LEU A 211 10.62 -20.18 13.81
C LEU A 211 11.67 -20.23 14.94
N SER A 212 11.26 -20.74 16.11
CA SER A 212 12.15 -20.95 17.27
C SER A 212 13.14 -22.07 17.02
N GLU A 213 12.70 -23.21 16.49
CA GLU A 213 13.56 -24.33 16.08
C GLU A 213 14.63 -23.89 15.07
N ALA A 214 14.27 -22.99 14.14
CA ALA A 214 15.20 -22.41 13.19
C ALA A 214 16.15 -21.36 13.79
N GLY A 215 16.11 -21.10 15.11
CA GLY A 215 16.93 -20.11 15.80
C GLY A 215 16.67 -18.66 15.39
N ARG A 216 15.49 -18.37 14.84
CA ARG A 216 15.15 -17.05 14.28
C ARG A 216 14.22 -16.23 15.17
N HIS A 217 13.52 -16.86 16.12
CA HIS A 217 12.52 -16.16 16.95
C HIS A 217 13.18 -15.13 17.89
N GLN A 218 14.23 -15.50 18.58
CA GLN A 218 14.89 -14.64 19.58
C GLN A 218 15.56 -13.38 18.98
N LYS A 219 15.72 -13.34 17.66
CA LYS A 219 16.46 -12.27 16.94
C LYS A 219 15.53 -11.23 16.30
N THR A 220 14.23 -11.33 16.50
CA THR A 220 13.27 -10.45 15.81
C THR A 220 12.12 -10.02 16.70
N LYS A 221 11.69 -8.77 16.50
CA LYS A 221 10.46 -8.24 17.11
C LYS A 221 9.20 -8.57 16.30
N TRP A 222 9.36 -9.12 15.09
CA TRP A 222 8.26 -9.36 14.15
C TRP A 222 7.84 -10.82 14.12
N LEU A 223 6.54 -11.07 14.01
CA LEU A 223 6.02 -12.42 13.81
C LEU A 223 6.49 -13.01 12.47
N PHE A 224 6.55 -12.19 11.42
CA PHE A 224 6.97 -12.60 10.09
C PHE A 224 8.30 -11.92 9.68
N PRO A 225 9.44 -12.36 10.25
CA PRO A 225 10.73 -11.71 10.01
C PRO A 225 11.22 -11.88 8.57
N SER A 226 12.01 -10.91 8.11
CA SER A 226 12.70 -10.91 6.83
C SER A 226 14.04 -10.19 6.93
N PHE A 227 14.95 -10.47 6.00
CA PHE A 227 16.27 -9.84 5.93
C PHE A 227 16.27 -8.45 5.29
N GLY A 228 15.13 -7.96 4.78
CA GLY A 228 15.03 -6.63 4.20
C GLY A 228 15.11 -5.52 5.25
N GLU A 229 15.29 -4.28 4.80
CA GLU A 229 15.41 -3.08 5.63
C GLU A 229 14.28 -2.92 6.67
N ALA A 230 13.05 -3.29 6.32
CA ALA A 230 11.91 -3.26 7.24
C ALA A 230 11.99 -4.31 8.37
N GLY A 231 12.88 -5.30 8.26
CA GLY A 231 13.03 -6.41 9.20
C GLY A 231 11.87 -7.42 9.19
N HIS A 232 10.80 -7.17 8.45
CA HIS A 232 9.64 -8.04 8.30
C HIS A 232 9.29 -8.31 6.84
N LEU A 233 8.43 -9.31 6.60
CA LEU A 233 7.96 -9.67 5.26
C LEU A 233 7.35 -8.47 4.53
N THR A 234 7.66 -8.31 3.25
CA THR A 234 7.07 -7.24 2.45
C THR A 234 5.69 -7.64 1.91
N ARG A 235 4.82 -6.64 1.72
CA ARG A 235 3.50 -6.83 1.10
C ARG A 235 3.59 -7.47 -0.28
N GLN A 236 4.59 -7.07 -1.07
CA GLN A 236 4.81 -7.60 -2.42
C GLN A 236 5.22 -9.07 -2.38
N HIS A 237 6.03 -9.48 -1.39
CA HIS A 237 6.43 -10.88 -1.24
C HIS A 237 5.21 -11.73 -0.88
N PHE A 238 4.43 -11.33 0.12
CA PHE A 238 3.20 -12.04 0.48
C PHE A 238 2.21 -12.12 -0.69
N ALA A 239 2.01 -11.02 -1.43
CA ALA A 239 1.12 -11.03 -2.59
C ALA A 239 1.57 -12.02 -3.69
N ARG A 240 2.89 -12.21 -3.89
CA ARG A 240 3.41 -13.21 -4.83
C ARG A 240 3.16 -14.63 -4.32
N GLU A 241 3.50 -14.92 -3.05
CA GLU A 241 3.26 -16.24 -2.44
C GLU A 241 1.77 -16.59 -2.49
N LEU A 242 0.88 -15.65 -2.17
CA LEU A 242 -0.56 -15.85 -2.22
C LEU A 242 -1.08 -16.15 -3.63
N LYS A 243 -0.55 -15.49 -4.66
CA LYS A 243 -0.91 -15.79 -6.07
C LYS A 243 -0.43 -17.17 -6.52
N THR A 244 0.74 -17.58 -6.10
CA THR A 244 1.26 -18.94 -6.37
C THR A 244 0.37 -19.99 -5.71
N LEU A 245 0.02 -19.80 -4.44
CA LEU A 245 -0.90 -20.69 -3.73
C LEU A 245 -2.29 -20.72 -4.38
N ALA A 246 -2.83 -19.59 -4.81
CA ALA A 246 -4.11 -19.54 -5.51
C ALA A 246 -4.09 -20.39 -6.80
N GLY A 247 -3.00 -20.33 -7.55
CA GLY A 247 -2.82 -21.20 -8.73
C GLY A 247 -2.82 -22.68 -8.36
N ALA A 248 -2.11 -23.08 -7.29
CA ALA A 248 -2.09 -24.45 -6.79
C ALA A 248 -3.47 -24.91 -6.28
N ALA A 249 -4.26 -24.01 -5.69
CA ALA A 249 -5.63 -24.27 -5.26
C ALA A 249 -6.67 -24.26 -6.41
N GLY A 250 -6.23 -24.14 -7.67
CA GLY A 250 -7.12 -24.08 -8.84
C GLY A 250 -7.94 -22.78 -8.94
N LEU A 251 -7.47 -21.68 -8.33
CA LEU A 251 -8.09 -20.37 -8.38
C LEU A 251 -7.40 -19.47 -9.42
N ARG A 252 -8.17 -18.56 -10.02
CA ARG A 252 -7.57 -17.55 -10.91
C ARG A 252 -6.78 -16.55 -10.07
N SER A 253 -5.47 -16.48 -10.27
CA SER A 253 -4.58 -15.57 -9.53
C SER A 253 -4.99 -14.09 -9.62
N ALA A 254 -5.72 -13.71 -10.68
CA ALA A 254 -6.27 -12.37 -10.85
C ALA A 254 -7.45 -12.05 -9.90
N GLN A 255 -8.07 -13.06 -9.27
CA GLN A 255 -9.15 -12.88 -8.30
C GLN A 255 -8.61 -12.70 -6.88
N VAL A 256 -7.36 -13.13 -6.64
CA VAL A 256 -6.74 -13.11 -5.32
C VAL A 256 -5.83 -11.91 -5.18
N SER A 257 -6.25 -10.99 -4.33
CA SER A 257 -5.44 -9.85 -3.89
C SER A 257 -5.59 -9.72 -2.38
N PRO A 258 -4.47 -9.69 -1.65
CA PRO A 258 -4.51 -9.50 -0.22
C PRO A 258 -4.95 -8.10 0.17
#